data_cc4e9269e760a3bc90bc6015d1038d00
#
_entry.id   cc4e9269e760a3bc90bc6015d1038d00
#
_cell.length_a   1.000
_cell.length_b   1.000
_cell.length_c   1.000
_cell.angle_alpha   90.00
_cell.angle_beta   90.00
_cell.angle_gamma   90.00
#
_symmetry.space_group_name_H-M   'P 1'
#
loop_
_entity.id
_entity.type
_entity.pdbx_description
1 polymer ?
#
loop_
_entity_poly.entity_id
_entity_poly.type
_entity_poly.pdbx_seq_one_letter_code
_entity_poly.pdbx_strand_id
1 'polypeptide(L)'
;GFFYVSVFGQWEPSMQTLSLVLFTAPVCFIIGLSLGVWGYLSKRVEAALQPILNVAQTMPHFSYLVPIVVLFGVGDHAGSIATIIFATPPMVRLTILGLKKISPEVIESGLMSGCNRFQLLFKVLIPTARRDILIGVNQVIMQCLAMTTIAAFIGAKGLGFNLKVALNSLKIGKAAEIGICVVIIAVVLDKLSLAWANKQKDYFANLNFYQRNRLSIFFILLTVCCSVVAFIASYFFPEGFNYLYLIPFNKGLTVSPILDAFVDWIWNTFFYYLNSFNIFLLTNVLGPMKQAYLNMPVISTFVLFMGAGYIIGGLRSCLIVGSLILFIALSEYWDRTLITLYMATFAVGVSAISGIIVGSLCSQNDFASKSILSICDFFQTFP
;
A
#
# COMPACT_ATOMS: atom_id res chain seq x y z
N GLY A 1 -12.07 -16.04 -4.73
CA GLY A 1 -11.84 -14.98 -3.75
C GLY A 1 -13.06 -14.75 -2.86
N PHE A 2 -14.13 -14.16 -3.39
CA PHE A 2 -15.36 -13.87 -2.61
C PHE A 2 -16.01 -15.11 -2.01
N PHE A 3 -15.95 -16.26 -2.68
CA PHE A 3 -16.44 -17.52 -2.14
C PHE A 3 -15.71 -17.91 -0.85
N TYR A 4 -14.36 -17.80 -0.82
CA TYR A 4 -13.57 -18.04 0.38
C TYR A 4 -14.01 -17.14 1.54
N VAL A 5 -14.10 -15.84 1.28
CA VAL A 5 -14.49 -14.83 2.28
C VAL A 5 -15.88 -15.12 2.88
N SER A 6 -16.81 -15.58 2.04
CA SER A 6 -18.18 -15.94 2.46
C SER A 6 -18.19 -17.20 3.31
N VAL A 7 -17.49 -18.24 2.89
CA VAL A 7 -17.44 -19.55 3.57
C VAL A 7 -16.83 -19.45 4.96
N PHE A 8 -15.83 -18.60 5.14
CA PHE A 8 -15.14 -18.41 6.43
C PHE A 8 -15.76 -17.33 7.33
N GLY A 9 -16.97 -16.86 7.01
CA GLY A 9 -17.70 -15.89 7.85
C GLY A 9 -17.03 -14.52 7.94
N GLN A 10 -16.11 -14.18 7.01
CA GLN A 10 -15.42 -12.89 6.96
C GLN A 10 -16.06 -11.92 5.95
N TRP A 11 -17.30 -12.17 5.54
CA TRP A 11 -17.99 -11.35 4.53
C TRP A 11 -18.17 -9.91 4.99
N GLU A 12 -18.79 -9.70 6.14
CA GLU A 12 -19.06 -8.36 6.66
C GLU A 12 -17.78 -7.54 6.89
N PRO A 13 -16.75 -8.03 7.61
CA PRO A 13 -15.49 -7.31 7.76
C PRO A 13 -14.77 -7.05 6.43
N SER A 14 -14.91 -7.96 5.47
CA SER A 14 -14.34 -7.79 4.13
C SER A 14 -15.04 -6.68 3.35
N MET A 15 -16.37 -6.61 3.43
CA MET A 15 -17.14 -5.55 2.78
C MET A 15 -16.88 -4.19 3.45
N GLN A 16 -16.69 -4.13 4.76
CA GLN A 16 -16.28 -2.92 5.47
C GLN A 16 -14.90 -2.43 4.99
N THR A 17 -13.90 -3.31 4.93
CA THR A 17 -12.57 -2.97 4.38
C THR A 17 -12.66 -2.52 2.91
N LEU A 18 -13.42 -3.25 2.09
CA LEU A 18 -13.60 -2.93 0.68
C LEU A 18 -14.30 -1.58 0.50
N SER A 19 -15.30 -1.26 1.31
CA SER A 19 -16.02 0.03 1.25
C SER A 19 -15.09 1.21 1.58
N LEU A 20 -14.21 1.06 2.57
CA LEU A 20 -13.21 2.08 2.89
C LEU A 20 -12.25 2.30 1.72
N VAL A 21 -11.76 1.23 1.09
CA VAL A 21 -10.87 1.33 -0.07
C VAL A 21 -11.58 1.94 -1.27
N LEU A 22 -12.82 1.51 -1.56
CA LEU A 22 -13.61 2.03 -2.69
C LEU A 22 -13.99 3.50 -2.51
N PHE A 23 -14.04 4.00 -1.31
CA PHE A 23 -14.21 5.43 -1.03
C PHE A 23 -12.88 6.19 -1.11
N THR A 24 -11.85 5.70 -0.43
CA THR A 24 -10.58 6.43 -0.29
C THR A 24 -9.75 6.46 -1.58
N ALA A 25 -9.70 5.36 -2.34
CA ALA A 25 -8.88 5.29 -3.56
C ALA A 25 -9.32 6.29 -4.66
N PRO A 26 -10.62 6.47 -4.99
CA PRO A 26 -11.04 7.52 -5.91
C PRO A 26 -10.72 8.93 -5.42
N VAL A 27 -10.84 9.20 -4.12
CA VAL A 27 -10.48 10.50 -3.55
C VAL A 27 -8.98 10.76 -3.70
N CYS A 28 -8.13 9.79 -3.37
CA CYS A 28 -6.69 9.86 -3.58
C CYS A 28 -6.33 10.07 -5.06
N PHE A 29 -7.04 9.39 -5.96
CA PHE A 29 -6.85 9.54 -7.40
C PHE A 29 -7.15 10.97 -7.85
N ILE A 30 -8.29 11.53 -7.46
CA ILE A 30 -8.69 12.89 -7.84
C ILE A 30 -7.70 13.92 -7.30
N ILE A 31 -7.37 13.84 -6.01
CA ILE A 31 -6.42 14.76 -5.37
C ILE A 31 -5.02 14.59 -6.00
N GLY A 32 -4.56 13.35 -6.12
CA GLY A 32 -3.24 13.03 -6.63
C GLY A 32 -3.05 13.41 -8.11
N LEU A 33 -4.06 13.16 -8.94
CA LEU A 33 -4.06 13.58 -10.36
C LEU A 33 -4.04 15.12 -10.46
N SER A 34 -4.88 15.80 -9.69
CA SER A 34 -4.98 17.28 -9.73
C SER A 34 -3.68 17.94 -9.30
N LEU A 35 -3.12 17.52 -8.17
CA LEU A 35 -1.83 18.03 -7.68
C LEU A 35 -0.67 17.64 -8.60
N GLY A 36 -0.69 16.42 -9.15
CA GLY A 36 0.32 15.96 -10.09
C GLY A 36 0.33 16.73 -11.40
N VAL A 37 -0.84 17.00 -11.97
CA VAL A 37 -0.99 17.87 -13.16
C VAL A 37 -0.53 19.28 -12.85
N TRP A 38 -0.92 19.85 -11.72
CA TRP A 38 -0.48 21.18 -11.31
C TRP A 38 1.05 21.26 -11.13
N GLY A 39 1.65 20.25 -10.50
CA GLY A 39 3.10 20.12 -10.37
C GLY A 39 3.81 20.02 -11.73
N TYR A 40 3.25 19.28 -12.71
CA TYR A 40 3.77 19.21 -14.06
C TYR A 40 3.72 20.56 -14.79
N LEU A 41 2.62 21.30 -14.67
CA LEU A 41 2.42 22.60 -15.35
C LEU A 41 3.26 23.72 -14.75
N SER A 42 3.71 23.63 -13.51
CA SER A 42 4.44 24.70 -12.81
C SER A 42 5.65 24.15 -12.05
N LYS A 43 6.86 24.50 -12.52
CA LYS A 43 8.12 24.15 -11.83
C LYS A 43 8.18 24.65 -10.37
N ARG A 44 7.52 25.78 -10.06
CA ARG A 44 7.47 26.31 -8.69
C ARG A 44 6.62 25.43 -7.79
N VAL A 45 5.48 24.95 -8.29
CA VAL A 45 4.58 24.05 -7.56
C VAL A 45 5.27 22.70 -7.37
N GLU A 46 5.92 22.16 -8.39
CA GLU A 46 6.70 20.94 -8.28
C GLU A 46 7.78 21.05 -7.20
N ALA A 47 8.57 22.14 -7.22
CA ALA A 47 9.62 22.36 -6.24
C ALA A 47 9.07 22.49 -4.80
N ALA A 48 7.87 23.02 -4.62
CA ALA A 48 7.19 23.10 -3.32
C ALA A 48 6.61 21.75 -2.89
N LEU A 49 6.07 20.95 -3.83
CA LEU A 49 5.49 19.63 -3.55
C LEU A 49 6.56 18.60 -3.19
N GLN A 50 7.74 18.63 -3.82
CA GLN A 50 8.79 17.62 -3.61
C GLN A 50 9.15 17.39 -2.13
N PRO A 51 9.47 18.40 -1.32
CA PRO A 51 9.78 18.17 0.09
C PRO A 51 8.59 17.61 0.87
N ILE A 52 7.37 18.07 0.58
CA ILE A 52 6.14 17.58 1.23
C ILE A 52 5.93 16.09 0.91
N LEU A 53 6.06 15.71 -0.37
CA LEU A 53 5.93 14.32 -0.80
C LEU A 53 7.04 13.44 -0.22
N ASN A 54 8.27 13.97 -0.09
CA ASN A 54 9.38 13.26 0.53
C ASN A 54 9.07 12.94 2.00
N VAL A 55 8.68 13.96 2.78
CA VAL A 55 8.31 13.79 4.19
C VAL A 55 7.13 12.82 4.31
N ALA A 56 6.08 13.02 3.53
CA ALA A 56 4.91 12.17 3.56
C ALA A 56 5.21 10.68 3.26
N GLN A 57 6.18 10.37 2.42
CA GLN A 57 6.54 8.97 2.11
C GLN A 57 7.57 8.37 3.06
N THR A 58 8.33 9.20 3.77
CA THR A 58 9.31 8.71 4.76
C THR A 58 8.73 8.57 6.16
N MET A 59 7.61 9.26 6.46
CA MET A 59 6.94 9.14 7.75
C MET A 59 6.39 7.72 7.96
N PRO A 60 6.63 7.11 9.13
CA PRO A 60 6.01 5.83 9.49
C PRO A 60 4.49 5.92 9.48
N HIS A 61 3.81 4.86 9.03
CA HIS A 61 2.35 4.81 8.93
C HIS A 61 1.63 5.20 10.24
N PHE A 62 2.14 4.74 11.37
CA PHE A 62 1.57 5.05 12.68
C PHE A 62 1.66 6.53 13.07
N SER A 63 2.63 7.26 12.53
CA SER A 63 2.80 8.69 12.83
C SER A 63 1.65 9.54 12.30
N TYR A 64 0.93 9.09 11.27
CA TYR A 64 -0.27 9.75 10.77
C TYR A 64 -1.48 9.57 11.70
N LEU A 65 -1.54 8.42 12.40
CA LEU A 65 -2.71 8.06 13.18
C LEU A 65 -2.89 8.99 14.38
N VAL A 66 -1.80 9.35 15.06
CA VAL A 66 -1.86 10.15 16.30
C VAL A 66 -2.52 11.51 16.08
N PRO A 67 -2.02 12.39 15.17
CA PRO A 67 -2.65 13.68 14.94
C PRO A 67 -4.07 13.57 14.39
N ILE A 68 -4.35 12.54 13.60
CA ILE A 68 -5.70 12.34 13.03
C ILE A 68 -6.70 11.95 14.11
N VAL A 69 -6.32 11.08 15.06
CA VAL A 69 -7.17 10.74 16.19
C VAL A 69 -7.46 11.95 17.06
N VAL A 70 -6.47 12.80 17.30
CA VAL A 70 -6.65 14.03 18.09
C VAL A 70 -7.63 15.00 17.43
N LEU A 71 -7.57 15.12 16.10
CA LEU A 71 -8.39 16.08 15.34
C LEU A 71 -9.77 15.54 14.98
N PHE A 72 -9.90 14.25 14.66
CA PHE A 72 -11.12 13.66 14.07
C PHE A 72 -11.72 12.53 14.94
N GLY A 73 -11.11 12.20 16.07
CA GLY A 73 -11.55 11.12 16.94
C GLY A 73 -11.11 9.74 16.42
N VAL A 74 -11.73 8.67 16.98
CA VAL A 74 -11.45 7.26 16.62
C VAL A 74 -12.54 6.70 15.71
N GLY A 75 -12.19 5.75 14.86
CA GLY A 75 -13.15 5.02 14.02
C GLY A 75 -12.90 5.16 12.51
N ASP A 76 -13.91 4.82 11.72
CA ASP A 76 -13.82 4.71 10.26
C ASP A 76 -13.51 6.05 9.57
N HIS A 77 -14.00 7.16 10.14
CA HIS A 77 -13.73 8.51 9.59
C HIS A 77 -12.25 8.86 9.70
N ALA A 78 -11.68 8.67 10.88
CA ALA A 78 -10.25 8.90 11.11
C ALA A 78 -9.39 7.96 10.25
N GLY A 79 -9.78 6.69 10.14
CA GLY A 79 -9.15 5.71 9.27
C GLY A 79 -9.16 6.11 7.79
N SER A 80 -10.28 6.62 7.31
CA SER A 80 -10.41 7.12 5.93
C SER A 80 -9.52 8.32 5.65
N ILE A 81 -9.49 9.30 6.55
CA ILE A 81 -8.64 10.50 6.42
C ILE A 81 -7.16 10.11 6.44
N ALA A 82 -6.76 9.25 7.38
CA ALA A 82 -5.39 8.72 7.45
C ALA A 82 -4.98 8.04 6.14
N THR A 83 -5.87 7.22 5.58
CA THR A 83 -5.65 6.52 4.32
C THR A 83 -5.49 7.49 3.16
N ILE A 84 -6.33 8.53 3.07
CA ILE A 84 -6.25 9.53 2.00
C ILE A 84 -4.92 10.29 2.07
N ILE A 85 -4.51 10.75 3.24
CA ILE A 85 -3.25 11.49 3.42
C ILE A 85 -2.06 10.62 3.03
N PHE A 86 -2.06 9.35 3.46
CA PHE A 86 -0.96 8.43 3.22
C PHE A 86 -0.88 7.94 1.76
N ALA A 87 -2.01 7.64 1.11
CA ALA A 87 -2.04 7.05 -0.22
C ALA A 87 -1.99 8.07 -1.37
N THR A 88 -2.19 9.37 -1.10
CA THR A 88 -2.14 10.43 -2.13
C THR A 88 -0.73 10.69 -2.70
N PRO A 89 0.36 10.76 -1.93
CA PRO A 89 1.69 11.14 -2.41
C PRO A 89 2.23 10.30 -3.58
N PRO A 90 2.13 8.98 -3.61
CA PRO A 90 2.55 8.17 -4.77
C PRO A 90 1.80 8.53 -6.05
N MET A 91 0.50 8.81 -5.95
CA MET A 91 -0.31 9.21 -7.11
C MET A 91 0.19 10.53 -7.71
N VAL A 92 0.49 11.52 -6.87
CA VAL A 92 1.07 12.80 -7.30
C VAL A 92 2.38 12.56 -8.07
N ARG A 93 3.29 11.75 -7.50
CA ARG A 93 4.58 11.46 -8.13
C ARG A 93 4.44 10.75 -9.46
N LEU A 94 3.65 9.70 -9.50
CA LEU A 94 3.47 8.90 -10.72
C LEU A 94 2.75 9.70 -11.81
N THR A 95 1.86 10.63 -11.45
CA THR A 95 1.27 11.57 -12.40
C THR A 95 2.32 12.52 -12.98
N ILE A 96 3.15 13.15 -12.14
CA ILE A 96 4.23 14.04 -12.61
C ILE A 96 5.20 13.28 -13.51
N LEU A 97 5.65 12.10 -13.08
CA LEU A 97 6.59 11.27 -13.82
C LEU A 97 6.01 10.78 -15.15
N GLY A 98 4.77 10.34 -15.16
CA GLY A 98 4.09 9.88 -16.39
C GLY A 98 3.94 10.99 -17.41
N LEU A 99 3.59 12.21 -16.97
CA LEU A 99 3.50 13.37 -17.85
C LEU A 99 4.88 13.82 -18.36
N LYS A 100 5.94 13.72 -17.56
CA LYS A 100 7.31 14.08 -17.96
C LYS A 100 7.95 13.08 -18.92
N LYS A 101 7.50 11.83 -18.95
CA LYS A 101 8.00 10.79 -19.87
C LYS A 101 7.50 10.95 -21.31
N ILE A 102 6.50 11.81 -21.54
CA ILE A 102 5.94 12.03 -22.87
C ILE A 102 7.00 12.67 -23.75
N SER A 103 7.23 12.08 -24.92
CA SER A 103 8.23 12.60 -25.86
C SER A 103 7.84 13.98 -26.40
N PRO A 104 8.83 14.86 -26.66
CA PRO A 104 8.59 16.20 -27.21
C PRO A 104 7.80 16.19 -28.52
N GLU A 105 8.03 15.18 -29.38
CA GLU A 105 7.39 15.05 -30.69
C GLU A 105 5.85 14.90 -30.54
N VAL A 106 5.36 14.25 -29.50
CA VAL A 106 3.91 14.11 -29.23
C VAL A 106 3.34 15.45 -28.82
N ILE A 107 4.09 16.23 -28.03
CA ILE A 107 3.66 17.57 -27.59
C ILE A 107 3.60 18.54 -28.79
N GLU A 108 4.64 18.52 -29.62
CA GLU A 108 4.73 19.35 -30.82
C GLU A 108 3.63 19.00 -31.83
N SER A 109 3.38 17.70 -32.06
CA SER A 109 2.27 17.22 -32.91
C SER A 109 0.91 17.76 -32.43
N GLY A 110 0.67 17.74 -31.12
CA GLY A 110 -0.53 18.31 -30.52
C GLY A 110 -0.66 19.82 -30.75
N LEU A 111 0.43 20.57 -30.61
CA LEU A 111 0.48 22.02 -30.85
C LEU A 111 0.28 22.35 -32.34
N MET A 112 0.93 21.61 -33.24
CA MET A 112 0.76 21.78 -34.71
C MET A 112 -0.66 21.44 -35.16
N SER A 113 -1.37 20.57 -34.45
CA SER A 113 -2.78 20.28 -34.69
C SER A 113 -3.73 21.38 -34.15
N GLY A 114 -3.21 22.52 -33.68
CA GLY A 114 -3.98 23.65 -33.22
C GLY A 114 -4.58 23.49 -31.81
N CYS A 115 -4.10 22.55 -31.01
CA CYS A 115 -4.57 22.36 -29.64
C CYS A 115 -4.22 23.56 -28.76
N ASN A 116 -5.21 24.12 -28.08
CA ASN A 116 -4.95 25.05 -26.98
C ASN A 116 -4.38 24.30 -25.75
N ARG A 117 -3.89 25.02 -24.73
CA ARG A 117 -3.24 24.43 -23.56
C ARG A 117 -4.12 23.40 -22.83
N PHE A 118 -5.43 23.68 -22.74
CA PHE A 118 -6.39 22.79 -22.10
C PHE A 118 -6.65 21.54 -22.94
N GLN A 119 -6.80 21.69 -24.25
CA GLN A 119 -6.95 20.57 -25.19
C GLN A 119 -5.69 19.70 -25.23
N LEU A 120 -4.51 20.32 -25.23
CA LEU A 120 -3.23 19.62 -25.16
C LEU A 120 -3.18 18.74 -23.90
N LEU A 121 -3.53 19.28 -22.73
CA LEU A 121 -3.52 18.54 -21.48
C LEU A 121 -4.50 17.35 -21.50
N PHE A 122 -5.78 17.60 -21.80
CA PHE A 122 -6.82 16.58 -21.65
C PHE A 122 -6.96 15.63 -22.85
N LYS A 123 -6.61 16.07 -24.07
CA LYS A 123 -6.75 15.24 -25.28
C LYS A 123 -5.45 14.59 -25.71
N VAL A 124 -4.28 15.10 -25.29
CA VAL A 124 -2.96 14.58 -25.70
C VAL A 124 -2.19 14.05 -24.49
N LEU A 125 -1.86 14.88 -23.51
CA LEU A 125 -0.94 14.53 -22.44
C LEU A 125 -1.51 13.44 -21.49
N ILE A 126 -2.67 13.65 -20.90
CA ILE A 126 -3.29 12.70 -19.98
C ILE A 126 -3.59 11.36 -20.66
N PRO A 127 -4.16 11.31 -21.89
CA PRO A 127 -4.36 10.05 -22.59
C PRO A 127 -3.06 9.31 -22.94
N THR A 128 -2.00 10.03 -23.27
CA THR A 128 -0.68 9.44 -23.56
C THR A 128 -0.03 8.89 -22.29
N ALA A 129 -0.09 9.62 -21.16
CA ALA A 129 0.41 9.19 -19.85
C ALA A 129 -0.47 8.15 -19.16
N ARG A 130 -1.60 7.74 -19.76
CA ARG A 130 -2.63 6.89 -19.14
C ARG A 130 -2.06 5.67 -18.45
N ARG A 131 -1.09 4.97 -19.07
CA ARG A 131 -0.50 3.76 -18.50
C ARG A 131 0.22 4.04 -17.18
N ASP A 132 1.06 5.07 -17.15
CA ASP A 132 1.79 5.45 -15.93
C ASP A 132 0.83 5.96 -14.84
N ILE A 133 -0.21 6.72 -15.21
CA ILE A 133 -1.26 7.18 -14.30
C ILE A 133 -2.03 6.00 -13.69
N LEU A 134 -2.36 4.98 -14.47
CA LEU A 134 -3.08 3.80 -14.00
C LEU A 134 -2.20 2.88 -13.12
N ILE A 135 -0.89 2.85 -13.36
CA ILE A 135 0.07 2.25 -12.42
C ILE A 135 0.03 3.00 -11.08
N GLY A 136 -0.10 4.33 -11.12
CA GLY A 136 -0.33 5.15 -9.93
C GLY A 136 -1.60 4.78 -9.18
N VAL A 137 -2.70 4.53 -9.89
CA VAL A 137 -3.95 4.06 -9.29
C VAL A 137 -3.78 2.71 -8.59
N ASN A 138 -3.08 1.77 -9.25
CA ASN A 138 -2.77 0.48 -8.63
C ASN A 138 -1.99 0.65 -7.32
N GLN A 139 -0.96 1.49 -7.33
CA GLN A 139 -0.16 1.79 -6.14
C GLN A 139 -1.02 2.39 -5.01
N VAL A 140 -1.94 3.30 -5.35
CA VAL A 140 -2.90 3.88 -4.39
C VAL A 140 -3.78 2.81 -3.77
N ILE A 141 -4.35 1.91 -4.58
CA ILE A 141 -5.23 0.85 -4.08
C ILE A 141 -4.49 -0.04 -3.08
N MET A 142 -3.25 -0.44 -3.40
CA MET A 142 -2.44 -1.25 -2.50
C MET A 142 -2.12 -0.51 -1.19
N GLN A 143 -1.80 0.78 -1.26
CA GLN A 143 -1.55 1.58 -0.07
C GLN A 143 -2.81 1.83 0.76
N CYS A 144 -3.98 2.01 0.11
CA CYS A 144 -5.25 2.10 0.82
C CYS A 144 -5.54 0.81 1.60
N LEU A 145 -5.31 -0.37 1.00
CA LEU A 145 -5.48 -1.65 1.70
C LEU A 145 -4.55 -1.79 2.91
N ALA A 146 -3.28 -1.48 2.74
CA ALA A 146 -2.32 -1.53 3.83
C ALA A 146 -2.73 -0.58 4.97
N MET A 147 -3.10 0.66 4.63
CA MET A 147 -3.46 1.66 5.63
C MET A 147 -4.80 1.37 6.31
N THR A 148 -5.80 0.82 5.62
CA THR A 148 -7.07 0.40 6.24
C THR A 148 -6.85 -0.71 7.27
N THR A 149 -5.88 -1.60 7.04
CA THR A 149 -5.51 -2.63 8.02
C THR A 149 -4.85 -1.99 9.26
N ILE A 150 -3.96 -1.01 9.06
CA ILE A 150 -3.30 -0.28 10.16
C ILE A 150 -4.30 0.63 10.90
N ALA A 151 -5.27 1.21 10.21
CA ALA A 151 -6.32 2.05 10.80
C ALA A 151 -7.19 1.31 11.85
N ALA A 152 -7.14 -0.02 11.87
CA ALA A 152 -7.73 -0.82 12.94
C ALA A 152 -7.18 -0.48 14.34
N PHE A 153 -5.95 0.04 14.43
CA PHE A 153 -5.38 0.48 15.71
C PHE A 153 -6.09 1.72 16.28
N ILE A 154 -6.72 2.51 15.44
CA ILE A 154 -7.53 3.67 15.82
C ILE A 154 -9.04 3.37 15.74
N GLY A 155 -9.43 2.09 15.77
CA GLY A 155 -10.83 1.67 15.87
C GLY A 155 -11.58 1.63 14.53
N ALA A 156 -10.92 1.73 13.38
CA ALA A 156 -11.56 1.50 12.09
C ALA A 156 -11.99 0.03 11.99
N LYS A 157 -13.23 -0.20 11.59
CA LYS A 157 -13.82 -1.53 11.44
C LYS A 157 -13.33 -2.21 10.16
N GLY A 158 -13.47 -3.54 10.12
CA GLY A 158 -13.12 -4.36 8.97
C GLY A 158 -12.15 -5.50 9.30
N LEU A 159 -11.54 -6.10 8.27
CA LEU A 159 -10.60 -7.23 8.44
C LEU A 159 -9.41 -6.89 9.34
N GLY A 160 -8.87 -5.68 9.23
CA GLY A 160 -7.77 -5.22 10.08
C GLY A 160 -8.12 -5.24 11.56
N PHE A 161 -9.33 -4.86 11.92
CA PHE A 161 -9.80 -4.89 13.32
C PHE A 161 -9.88 -6.33 13.85
N ASN A 162 -10.47 -7.23 13.06
CA ASN A 162 -10.56 -8.64 13.44
C ASN A 162 -9.17 -9.29 13.53
N LEU A 163 -8.26 -8.94 12.61
CA LEU A 163 -6.87 -9.39 12.65
C LEU A 163 -6.17 -8.92 13.93
N LYS A 164 -6.29 -7.64 14.29
CA LYS A 164 -5.74 -7.08 15.54
C LYS A 164 -6.29 -7.82 16.77
N VAL A 165 -7.60 -8.06 16.82
CA VAL A 165 -8.24 -8.79 17.95
C VAL A 165 -7.71 -10.22 18.03
N ALA A 166 -7.58 -10.92 16.90
CA ALA A 166 -7.05 -12.29 16.86
C ALA A 166 -5.58 -12.35 17.31
N LEU A 167 -4.74 -11.42 16.86
CA LEU A 167 -3.34 -11.32 17.27
C LEU A 167 -3.19 -11.01 18.77
N ASN A 168 -3.95 -10.06 19.28
CA ASN A 168 -3.93 -9.70 20.72
C ASN A 168 -4.43 -10.83 21.61
N SER A 169 -5.29 -11.71 21.06
CA SER A 169 -5.80 -12.91 21.75
C SER A 169 -4.91 -14.13 21.55
N LEU A 170 -3.75 -14.00 20.87
CA LEU A 170 -2.82 -15.09 20.52
C LEU A 170 -3.47 -16.24 19.75
N LYS A 171 -4.55 -15.98 19.02
CA LYS A 171 -5.24 -16.95 18.16
C LYS A 171 -4.60 -16.93 16.76
N ILE A 172 -3.45 -17.61 16.63
CA ILE A 172 -2.59 -17.53 15.44
C ILE A 172 -3.31 -18.04 14.18
N GLY A 173 -3.99 -19.20 14.28
CA GLY A 173 -4.72 -19.74 13.14
C GLY A 173 -5.88 -18.84 12.69
N LYS A 174 -6.57 -18.18 13.64
CA LYS A 174 -7.62 -17.20 13.27
C LYS A 174 -7.02 -15.96 12.62
N ALA A 175 -5.89 -15.47 13.13
CA ALA A 175 -5.18 -14.35 12.53
C ALA A 175 -4.72 -14.68 11.10
N ALA A 176 -4.18 -15.88 10.87
CA ALA A 176 -3.78 -16.36 9.56
C ALA A 176 -4.97 -16.48 8.59
N GLU A 177 -6.12 -17.00 9.04
CA GLU A 177 -7.35 -17.08 8.26
C GLU A 177 -7.82 -15.70 7.79
N ILE A 178 -7.82 -14.71 8.69
CA ILE A 178 -8.19 -13.33 8.37
C ILE A 178 -7.14 -12.70 7.43
N GLY A 179 -5.86 -12.93 7.68
CA GLY A 179 -4.77 -12.47 6.83
C GLY A 179 -4.90 -12.97 5.40
N ILE A 180 -5.27 -14.24 5.19
CA ILE A 180 -5.57 -14.80 3.86
C ILE A 180 -6.73 -14.06 3.20
N CYS A 181 -7.78 -13.68 3.93
CA CYS A 181 -8.88 -12.87 3.37
C CYS A 181 -8.39 -11.50 2.88
N VAL A 182 -7.52 -10.82 3.64
CA VAL A 182 -6.93 -9.54 3.24
C VAL A 182 -6.12 -9.71 1.95
N VAL A 183 -5.27 -10.73 1.87
CA VAL A 183 -4.45 -11.01 0.67
C VAL A 183 -5.33 -11.31 -0.55
N ILE A 184 -6.39 -12.10 -0.38
CA ILE A 184 -7.32 -12.41 -1.48
C ILE A 184 -7.94 -11.13 -2.05
N ILE A 185 -8.41 -10.22 -1.18
CA ILE A 185 -8.96 -8.94 -1.62
C ILE A 185 -7.87 -8.11 -2.33
N ALA A 186 -6.67 -8.05 -1.76
CA ALA A 186 -5.55 -7.33 -2.33
C ALA A 186 -5.21 -7.84 -3.75
N VAL A 187 -5.06 -9.15 -3.91
CA VAL A 187 -4.76 -9.78 -5.22
C VAL A 187 -5.88 -9.54 -6.24
N VAL A 188 -7.14 -9.61 -5.81
CA VAL A 188 -8.27 -9.32 -6.72
C VAL A 188 -8.23 -7.87 -7.19
N LEU A 189 -8.05 -6.92 -6.28
CA LEU A 189 -7.99 -5.49 -6.63
C LEU A 189 -6.77 -5.15 -7.48
N ASP A 190 -5.60 -5.73 -7.16
CA ASP A 190 -4.38 -5.58 -7.94
C ASP A 190 -4.57 -6.07 -9.38
N LYS A 191 -5.06 -7.30 -9.56
CA LYS A 191 -5.30 -7.87 -10.89
C LYS A 191 -6.34 -7.08 -11.69
N LEU A 192 -7.41 -6.58 -11.04
CA LEU A 192 -8.41 -5.76 -11.69
C LEU A 192 -7.84 -4.41 -12.15
N SER A 193 -7.07 -3.73 -11.29
CA SER A 193 -6.47 -2.44 -11.63
C SER A 193 -5.39 -2.56 -12.71
N LEU A 194 -4.54 -3.59 -12.65
CA LEU A 194 -3.55 -3.88 -13.69
C LEU A 194 -4.20 -4.27 -15.03
N ALA A 195 -5.24 -5.09 -15.01
CA ALA A 195 -5.99 -5.42 -16.22
C ALA A 195 -6.60 -4.16 -16.86
N TRP A 196 -7.09 -3.24 -16.04
CA TRP A 196 -7.58 -1.95 -16.52
C TRP A 196 -6.46 -1.06 -17.09
N ALA A 197 -5.30 -1.02 -16.45
CA ALA A 197 -4.13 -0.29 -16.89
C ALA A 197 -3.58 -0.81 -18.24
N ASN A 198 -3.56 -2.13 -18.42
CA ASN A 198 -3.01 -2.78 -19.61
C ASN A 198 -4.02 -2.87 -20.77
N LYS A 199 -5.30 -2.52 -20.54
CA LYS A 199 -6.31 -2.52 -21.60
C LYS A 199 -5.97 -1.46 -22.65
N GLN A 200 -5.40 -1.90 -23.78
CA GLN A 200 -5.14 -1.04 -24.93
C GLN A 200 -6.49 -0.58 -25.52
N LYS A 201 -6.56 0.70 -25.88
CA LYS A 201 -7.67 1.19 -26.67
C LYS A 201 -7.35 0.90 -28.14
N ASP A 202 -8.12 0.04 -28.78
CA ASP A 202 -8.09 -0.10 -30.22
C ASP A 202 -8.65 1.19 -30.84
N TYR A 203 -7.75 2.09 -31.25
CA TYR A 203 -8.11 3.36 -31.87
C TYR A 203 -8.69 3.19 -33.28
N PHE A 204 -8.50 2.04 -33.91
CA PHE A 204 -8.88 1.76 -35.28
C PHE A 204 -10.22 1.01 -35.45
N ALA A 205 -10.86 0.62 -34.36
CA ALA A 205 -12.19 0.01 -34.45
C ALA A 205 -13.25 1.09 -34.56
N ASN A 206 -13.85 1.26 -35.74
CA ASN A 206 -15.02 2.11 -36.02
C ASN A 206 -16.31 1.56 -35.34
N LEU A 207 -16.19 1.10 -34.12
CA LEU A 207 -17.33 0.59 -33.34
C LEU A 207 -17.95 1.73 -32.52
N ASN A 208 -19.26 1.88 -32.60
CA ASN A 208 -20.01 2.80 -31.74
C ASN A 208 -19.72 2.49 -30.26
N PHE A 209 -19.73 3.54 -29.42
CA PHE A 209 -19.47 3.43 -27.98
C PHE A 209 -20.24 2.29 -27.30
N TYR A 210 -21.51 2.10 -27.67
CA TYR A 210 -22.37 1.02 -27.16
C TYR A 210 -21.89 -0.37 -27.59
N GLN A 211 -21.48 -0.56 -28.83
CA GLN A 211 -20.99 -1.84 -29.32
C GLN A 211 -19.64 -2.23 -28.68
N ARG A 212 -18.77 -1.26 -28.48
CA ARG A 212 -17.45 -1.47 -27.86
C ARG A 212 -17.54 -1.80 -26.37
N ASN A 213 -18.53 -1.25 -25.66
CA ASN A 213 -18.69 -1.42 -24.22
C ASN A 213 -19.91 -2.27 -23.83
N ARG A 214 -20.52 -3.01 -24.77
CA ARG A 214 -21.76 -3.75 -24.55
C ARG A 214 -21.75 -4.64 -23.31
N LEU A 215 -20.67 -5.41 -23.12
CA LEU A 215 -20.50 -6.27 -21.96
C LEU A 215 -20.37 -5.48 -20.66
N SER A 216 -19.56 -4.43 -20.64
CA SER A 216 -19.38 -3.57 -19.46
C SER A 216 -20.69 -2.86 -19.08
N ILE A 217 -21.42 -2.35 -20.06
CA ILE A 217 -22.72 -1.72 -19.85
C ILE A 217 -23.73 -2.74 -19.32
N PHE A 218 -23.74 -3.95 -19.87
CA PHE A 218 -24.61 -5.02 -19.40
C PHE A 218 -24.34 -5.37 -17.92
N PHE A 219 -23.08 -5.55 -17.53
CA PHE A 219 -22.73 -5.84 -16.14
C PHE A 219 -23.04 -4.67 -15.19
N ILE A 220 -22.82 -3.42 -15.62
CA ILE A 220 -23.18 -2.23 -14.82
C ILE A 220 -24.71 -2.18 -14.63
N LEU A 221 -25.49 -2.35 -15.70
CA LEU A 221 -26.94 -2.37 -15.62
C LEU A 221 -27.45 -3.53 -14.75
N LEU A 222 -26.85 -4.71 -14.89
CA LEU A 222 -27.18 -5.87 -14.04
C LEU A 222 -26.90 -5.57 -12.57
N THR A 223 -25.75 -4.98 -12.25
CA THR A 223 -25.38 -4.62 -10.87
C THR A 223 -26.34 -3.58 -10.29
N VAL A 224 -26.66 -2.54 -11.06
CA VAL A 224 -27.62 -1.51 -10.64
C VAL A 224 -29.02 -2.14 -10.46
N CYS A 225 -29.46 -2.98 -11.38
CA CYS A 225 -30.75 -3.67 -11.28
C CYS A 225 -30.81 -4.56 -10.02
N CYS A 226 -29.77 -5.38 -9.79
CA CYS A 226 -29.69 -6.21 -8.59
C CYS A 226 -29.67 -5.36 -7.30
N SER A 227 -28.97 -4.21 -7.29
CA SER A 227 -28.93 -3.31 -6.14
C SER A 227 -30.29 -2.67 -5.87
N VAL A 228 -31.00 -2.26 -6.92
CA VAL A 228 -32.36 -1.70 -6.81
C VAL A 228 -33.35 -2.76 -6.33
N VAL A 229 -33.30 -3.97 -6.90
CA VAL A 229 -34.14 -5.09 -6.46
C VAL A 229 -33.85 -5.44 -4.99
N ALA A 230 -32.59 -5.50 -4.62
CA ALA A 230 -32.19 -5.73 -3.22
C ALA A 230 -32.71 -4.63 -2.29
N PHE A 231 -32.60 -3.36 -2.69
CA PHE A 231 -33.13 -2.22 -1.93
C PHE A 231 -34.65 -2.29 -1.77
N ILE A 232 -35.38 -2.58 -2.84
CA ILE A 232 -36.84 -2.74 -2.80
C ILE A 232 -37.23 -3.93 -1.94
N ALA A 233 -36.54 -5.07 -2.09
CA ALA A 233 -36.78 -6.26 -1.28
C ALA A 233 -36.54 -6.03 0.21
N SER A 234 -35.54 -5.24 0.58
CA SER A 234 -35.28 -4.87 1.99
C SER A 234 -36.39 -4.04 2.61
N TYR A 235 -37.07 -3.23 1.78
CA TYR A 235 -38.18 -2.41 2.24
C TYR A 235 -39.47 -3.21 2.47
N PHE A 236 -39.77 -4.17 1.56
CA PHE A 236 -41.00 -4.96 1.63
C PHE A 236 -40.88 -6.24 2.50
N PHE A 237 -39.69 -6.81 2.64
CA PHE A 237 -39.44 -8.07 3.37
C PHE A 237 -38.25 -7.95 4.32
N PRO A 238 -38.34 -7.13 5.39
CA PRO A 238 -37.18 -6.87 6.25
C PRO A 238 -36.62 -8.13 6.94
N GLU A 239 -37.47 -9.08 7.33
CA GLU A 239 -37.04 -10.33 7.97
C GLU A 239 -36.45 -11.34 6.97
N GLY A 240 -37.04 -11.47 5.79
CA GLY A 240 -36.52 -12.36 4.74
C GLY A 240 -35.22 -11.85 4.12
N PHE A 241 -35.00 -10.53 4.10
CA PHE A 241 -33.83 -9.91 3.53
C PHE A 241 -32.57 -10.12 4.38
N ASN A 242 -32.71 -10.27 5.69
CA ASN A 242 -31.60 -10.63 6.58
C ASN A 242 -30.97 -11.98 6.20
N TYR A 243 -31.72 -12.93 5.62
CA TYR A 243 -31.18 -14.21 5.12
C TYR A 243 -30.45 -14.07 3.78
N LEU A 244 -30.78 -13.07 2.98
CA LEU A 244 -30.07 -12.77 1.72
C LEU A 244 -28.83 -11.89 1.91
N TYR A 245 -28.88 -11.02 2.91
CA TYR A 245 -27.78 -10.08 3.23
C TYR A 245 -26.71 -10.71 4.11
N LEU A 246 -27.13 -11.50 5.08
CA LEU A 246 -26.27 -12.32 5.91
C LEU A 246 -26.38 -13.73 5.33
N ILE A 247 -25.40 -14.16 4.57
CA ILE A 247 -25.25 -15.59 4.35
C ILE A 247 -25.26 -16.20 5.75
N PRO A 248 -26.25 -17.06 6.10
CA PRO A 248 -26.44 -17.51 7.48
C PRO A 248 -25.38 -18.56 7.85
N PHE A 249 -24.13 -18.21 7.69
CA PHE A 249 -22.99 -19.00 8.13
C PHE A 249 -22.67 -18.68 9.60
N ASN A 250 -23.67 -18.78 10.46
CA ASN A 250 -23.45 -18.93 11.90
C ASN A 250 -22.66 -20.23 12.24
N LYS A 251 -22.40 -21.06 11.24
CA LYS A 251 -21.49 -22.19 11.26
C LYS A 251 -20.51 -22.03 10.09
N GLY A 252 -19.83 -20.89 9.98
CA GLY A 252 -18.76 -20.72 9.01
C GLY A 252 -17.74 -21.84 9.20
N LEU A 253 -17.37 -22.48 8.10
CA LEU A 253 -16.22 -23.36 8.11
C LEU A 253 -15.03 -22.51 8.58
N THR A 254 -14.29 -22.98 9.56
CA THR A 254 -13.06 -22.32 9.99
C THR A 254 -11.87 -23.23 9.68
N VAL A 255 -10.88 -22.67 9.03
CA VAL A 255 -9.59 -23.36 8.81
C VAL A 255 -8.65 -23.12 10.00
N SER A 256 -9.06 -22.23 10.92
CA SER A 256 -8.27 -21.87 12.10
C SER A 256 -7.71 -23.10 12.84
N PRO A 257 -8.50 -24.16 13.16
CA PRO A 257 -7.95 -25.32 13.85
C PRO A 257 -6.86 -26.07 13.06
N ILE A 258 -7.00 -26.11 11.74
CA ILE A 258 -5.99 -26.75 10.87
C ILE A 258 -4.70 -25.89 10.85
N LEU A 259 -4.87 -24.57 10.77
CA LEU A 259 -3.73 -23.65 10.80
C LEU A 259 -3.07 -23.62 12.18
N ASP A 260 -3.84 -23.68 13.27
CA ASP A 260 -3.32 -23.80 14.63
C ASP A 260 -2.54 -25.10 14.78
N ALA A 261 -3.11 -26.24 14.35
CA ALA A 261 -2.42 -27.54 14.39
C ALA A 261 -1.13 -27.54 13.54
N PHE A 262 -1.12 -26.86 12.40
CA PHE A 262 0.07 -26.72 11.56
C PHE A 262 1.15 -25.87 12.24
N VAL A 263 0.77 -24.77 12.87
CA VAL A 263 1.71 -23.91 13.63
C VAL A 263 2.26 -24.67 14.83
N ASP A 264 1.41 -25.41 15.57
CA ASP A 264 1.81 -26.22 16.70
C ASP A 264 2.75 -27.36 16.26
N TRP A 265 2.48 -27.98 15.11
CA TRP A 265 3.39 -28.98 14.54
C TRP A 265 4.76 -28.38 14.19
N ILE A 266 4.80 -27.23 13.52
CA ILE A 266 6.06 -26.52 13.24
C ILE A 266 6.78 -26.19 14.55
N TRP A 267 6.05 -25.62 15.52
CA TRP A 267 6.61 -25.25 16.80
C TRP A 267 7.20 -26.46 17.52
N ASN A 268 6.45 -27.53 17.66
CA ASN A 268 6.89 -28.74 18.37
C ASN A 268 8.04 -29.44 17.66
N THR A 269 8.03 -29.50 16.33
CA THR A 269 9.06 -30.19 15.53
C THR A 269 10.34 -29.35 15.45
N PHE A 270 10.24 -28.05 15.26
CA PHE A 270 11.40 -27.20 15.00
C PHE A 270 11.77 -26.29 16.16
N PHE A 271 11.07 -26.35 17.29
CA PHE A 271 11.29 -25.50 18.45
C PHE A 271 12.76 -25.40 18.86
N TYR A 272 13.44 -26.52 18.98
CA TYR A 272 14.85 -26.54 19.37
C TYR A 272 15.74 -25.76 18.40
N TYR A 273 15.56 -25.98 17.11
CA TYR A 273 16.34 -25.31 16.07
C TYR A 273 15.99 -23.81 15.99
N LEU A 274 14.70 -23.50 16.02
CA LEU A 274 14.21 -22.11 15.98
C LEU A 274 14.68 -21.32 17.21
N ASN A 275 14.58 -21.91 18.40
CA ASN A 275 15.02 -21.29 19.64
C ASN A 275 16.54 -21.13 19.67
N SER A 276 17.31 -22.15 19.27
CA SER A 276 18.78 -22.06 19.17
C SER A 276 19.22 -20.99 18.18
N PHE A 277 18.56 -20.92 17.01
CA PHE A 277 18.82 -19.86 16.02
C PHE A 277 18.47 -18.46 16.56
N ASN A 278 17.33 -18.33 17.24
CA ASN A 278 16.92 -17.07 17.86
C ASN A 278 17.93 -16.61 18.92
N ILE A 279 18.35 -17.51 19.81
CA ILE A 279 19.38 -17.22 20.83
C ILE A 279 20.70 -16.83 20.15
N PHE A 280 21.14 -17.59 19.16
CA PHE A 280 22.35 -17.27 18.39
C PHE A 280 22.25 -15.87 17.76
N LEU A 281 21.14 -15.57 17.10
CA LEU A 281 20.92 -14.28 16.46
C LEU A 281 20.93 -13.12 17.48
N LEU A 282 20.24 -13.32 18.61
CA LEU A 282 20.15 -12.28 19.66
C LEU A 282 21.49 -12.06 20.36
N THR A 283 22.21 -13.14 20.68
CA THR A 283 23.46 -13.02 21.47
C THR A 283 24.66 -12.66 20.62
N ASN A 284 24.79 -13.23 19.42
CA ASN A 284 26.01 -13.09 18.61
C ASN A 284 25.90 -12.04 17.50
N VAL A 285 24.70 -11.64 17.10
CA VAL A 285 24.50 -10.67 16.01
C VAL A 285 23.84 -9.39 16.51
N LEU A 286 22.59 -9.49 16.96
CA LEU A 286 21.79 -8.31 17.31
C LEU A 286 22.26 -7.62 18.60
N GLY A 287 22.65 -8.41 19.62
CA GLY A 287 23.14 -7.89 20.90
C GLY A 287 24.42 -7.06 20.76
N PRO A 288 25.50 -7.65 20.20
CA PRO A 288 26.75 -6.91 19.95
C PRO A 288 26.53 -5.70 19.01
N MET A 289 25.72 -5.86 17.96
CA MET A 289 25.41 -4.76 17.05
C MET A 289 24.67 -3.62 17.76
N LYS A 290 23.67 -3.93 18.58
CA LYS A 290 22.95 -2.95 19.40
C LYS A 290 23.91 -2.21 20.33
N GLN A 291 24.77 -2.95 21.04
CA GLN A 291 25.76 -2.34 21.93
C GLN A 291 26.76 -1.45 21.20
N ALA A 292 27.23 -1.89 20.01
CA ALA A 292 28.12 -1.08 19.20
C ALA A 292 27.50 0.26 18.81
N TYR A 293 26.20 0.26 18.44
CA TYR A 293 25.50 1.51 18.12
C TYR A 293 25.24 2.37 19.36
N LEU A 294 24.82 1.80 20.49
CA LEU A 294 24.54 2.56 21.70
C LEU A 294 25.82 3.17 22.31
N ASN A 295 26.96 2.50 22.12
CA ASN A 295 28.27 3.00 22.58
C ASN A 295 28.91 3.97 21.59
N MET A 296 28.29 4.28 20.46
CA MET A 296 28.80 5.28 19.51
C MET A 296 28.79 6.68 20.15
N PRO A 297 29.94 7.35 20.23
CA PRO A 297 29.96 8.73 20.67
C PRO A 297 29.14 9.63 19.76
N VAL A 298 28.39 10.57 20.34
CA VAL A 298 27.57 11.52 19.56
C VAL A 298 28.41 12.22 18.49
N ILE A 299 29.65 12.63 18.83
CA ILE A 299 30.55 13.33 17.92
C ILE A 299 30.88 12.47 16.67
N SER A 300 31.20 11.17 16.87
CA SER A 300 31.54 10.29 15.75
C SER A 300 30.34 10.07 14.81
N THR A 301 29.16 9.98 15.39
CA THR A 301 27.90 9.89 14.62
C THR A 301 27.65 11.16 13.80
N PHE A 302 27.91 12.34 14.42
CA PHE A 302 27.86 13.62 13.71
C PHE A 302 28.81 13.65 12.50
N VAL A 303 30.09 13.33 12.73
CA VAL A 303 31.09 13.34 11.66
C VAL A 303 30.73 12.38 10.53
N LEU A 304 30.30 11.18 10.87
CA LEU A 304 29.92 10.16 9.88
C LEU A 304 28.75 10.61 9.00
N PHE A 305 27.67 11.05 9.60
CA PHE A 305 26.47 11.43 8.84
C PHE A 305 26.64 12.79 8.12
N MET A 306 27.32 13.76 8.72
CA MET A 306 27.64 15.02 8.05
C MET A 306 28.60 14.79 6.88
N GLY A 307 29.57 13.90 7.04
CA GLY A 307 30.48 13.50 5.96
C GLY A 307 29.75 12.82 4.81
N ALA A 308 28.85 11.88 5.12
CA ALA A 308 27.99 11.26 4.13
C ALA A 308 27.08 12.30 3.42
N GLY A 309 26.47 13.20 4.18
CA GLY A 309 25.66 14.30 3.65
C GLY A 309 26.46 15.23 2.72
N TYR A 310 27.72 15.51 3.07
CA TYR A 310 28.62 16.31 2.24
C TYR A 310 28.98 15.60 0.91
N ILE A 311 29.30 14.31 0.97
CA ILE A 311 29.64 13.51 -0.22
C ILE A 311 28.46 13.44 -1.20
N ILE A 312 27.24 13.27 -0.68
CA ILE A 312 26.04 13.06 -1.52
C ILE A 312 25.50 14.38 -2.10
N GLY A 313 25.47 15.43 -1.31
CA GLY A 313 24.76 16.67 -1.68
C GLY A 313 25.51 17.97 -1.34
N GLY A 314 26.81 17.90 -1.05
CA GLY A 314 27.64 19.06 -0.75
C GLY A 314 27.30 19.74 0.58
N LEU A 315 27.76 20.96 0.75
CA LEU A 315 27.66 21.71 2.02
C LEU A 315 26.21 21.90 2.50
N ARG A 316 25.27 22.10 1.56
CA ARG A 316 23.85 22.29 1.90
C ARG A 316 23.24 21.05 2.56
N SER A 317 23.50 19.87 2.00
CA SER A 317 23.02 18.60 2.58
C SER A 317 23.73 18.28 3.90
N CYS A 318 25.02 18.58 4.02
CA CYS A 318 25.78 18.46 5.26
C CYS A 318 25.14 19.28 6.40
N LEU A 319 24.80 20.55 6.15
CA LEU A 319 24.16 21.42 7.14
C LEU A 319 22.76 20.93 7.54
N ILE A 320 21.95 20.46 6.59
CA ILE A 320 20.63 19.90 6.86
C ILE A 320 20.75 18.65 7.74
N VAL A 321 21.61 17.71 7.37
CA VAL A 321 21.83 16.48 8.14
C VAL A 321 22.37 16.81 9.53
N GLY A 322 23.34 17.71 9.65
CA GLY A 322 23.88 18.16 10.94
C GLY A 322 22.83 18.77 11.84
N SER A 323 21.97 19.65 11.31
CA SER A 323 20.89 20.26 12.09
C SER A 323 19.84 19.25 12.56
N LEU A 324 19.49 18.25 11.74
CA LEU A 324 18.57 17.18 12.13
C LEU A 324 19.15 16.28 13.23
N ILE A 325 20.44 15.90 13.12
CA ILE A 325 21.09 15.09 14.15
C ILE A 325 21.22 15.87 15.46
N LEU A 326 21.55 17.16 15.39
CA LEU A 326 21.60 18.03 16.55
C LEU A 326 20.24 18.11 17.25
N PHE A 327 19.17 18.28 16.47
CA PHE A 327 17.80 18.27 16.99
C PHE A 327 17.49 16.96 17.72
N ILE A 328 17.83 15.81 17.13
CA ILE A 328 17.62 14.49 17.74
C ILE A 328 18.45 14.37 19.04
N ALA A 329 19.69 14.81 19.03
CA ALA A 329 20.56 14.74 20.19
C ALA A 329 20.06 15.60 21.37
N LEU A 330 19.44 16.75 21.06
CA LEU A 330 18.86 17.66 22.06
C LEU A 330 17.46 17.25 22.54
N SER A 331 16.77 16.37 21.82
CA SER A 331 15.37 15.99 22.09
C SER A 331 15.20 14.79 23.03
N GLU A 332 16.27 14.31 23.68
CA GLU A 332 16.29 13.12 24.57
C GLU A 332 15.91 11.78 23.86
N TYR A 333 15.74 11.78 22.52
CA TYR A 333 15.44 10.57 21.74
C TYR A 333 16.70 9.90 21.16
N TRP A 334 17.89 10.27 21.59
CA TRP A 334 19.14 9.78 21.04
C TRP A 334 19.24 8.26 21.05
N ASP A 335 19.10 7.63 22.23
CA ASP A 335 19.20 6.17 22.38
C ASP A 335 18.16 5.42 21.56
N ARG A 336 16.93 5.94 21.51
CA ARG A 336 15.84 5.34 20.71
C ARG A 336 16.12 5.44 19.21
N THR A 337 16.75 6.52 18.78
CA THR A 337 17.18 6.72 17.39
C THR A 337 18.28 5.72 17.01
N LEU A 338 19.27 5.52 17.88
CA LEU A 338 20.32 4.53 17.67
C LEU A 338 19.78 3.10 17.64
N ILE A 339 18.79 2.78 18.49
CA ILE A 339 18.08 1.50 18.46
C ILE A 339 17.35 1.32 17.11
N THR A 340 16.66 2.33 16.63
CA THR A 340 15.99 2.28 15.32
C THR A 340 17.00 2.14 14.18
N LEU A 341 18.12 2.86 14.28
CA LEU A 341 19.18 2.85 13.27
C LEU A 341 19.83 1.47 13.11
N TYR A 342 20.18 0.79 14.24
CA TYR A 342 20.77 -0.55 14.13
C TYR A 342 19.76 -1.56 13.56
N MET A 343 18.48 -1.48 13.96
CA MET A 343 17.43 -2.36 13.42
C MET A 343 17.26 -2.15 11.91
N ALA A 344 17.19 -0.89 11.48
CA ALA A 344 17.10 -0.54 10.07
C ALA A 344 18.33 -1.02 9.28
N THR A 345 19.53 -0.80 9.79
CA THR A 345 20.77 -1.23 9.12
C THR A 345 20.83 -2.74 8.98
N PHE A 346 20.47 -3.48 10.03
CA PHE A 346 20.41 -4.95 9.96
C PHE A 346 19.36 -5.42 8.94
N ALA A 347 18.14 -4.90 9.02
CA ALA A 347 17.05 -5.28 8.11
C ALA A 347 17.39 -4.98 6.64
N VAL A 348 17.92 -3.77 6.36
CA VAL A 348 18.34 -3.39 5.01
C VAL A 348 19.50 -4.26 4.52
N GLY A 349 20.48 -4.54 5.38
CA GLY A 349 21.62 -5.40 5.03
C GLY A 349 21.18 -6.81 4.65
N VAL A 350 20.35 -7.45 5.47
CA VAL A 350 19.82 -8.79 5.20
C VAL A 350 18.94 -8.79 3.93
N SER A 351 18.07 -7.80 3.78
CA SER A 351 17.20 -7.70 2.61
C SER A 351 17.98 -7.45 1.32
N ALA A 352 19.02 -6.61 1.36
CA ALA A 352 19.87 -6.34 0.20
C ALA A 352 20.65 -7.60 -0.23
N ILE A 353 21.28 -8.28 0.73
CA ILE A 353 22.05 -9.50 0.44
C ILE A 353 21.15 -10.59 -0.11
N SER A 354 20.02 -10.87 0.56
CA SER A 354 19.08 -11.89 0.10
C SER A 354 18.45 -11.53 -1.25
N GLY A 355 18.10 -10.27 -1.45
CA GLY A 355 17.54 -9.78 -2.71
C GLY A 355 18.52 -9.89 -3.88
N ILE A 356 19.79 -9.57 -3.68
CA ILE A 356 20.84 -9.73 -4.72
C ILE A 356 21.04 -11.21 -5.04
N ILE A 357 21.15 -12.08 -4.04
CA ILE A 357 21.34 -13.52 -4.26
C ILE A 357 20.15 -14.12 -5.00
N VAL A 358 18.93 -13.91 -4.49
CA VAL A 358 17.71 -14.44 -5.11
C VAL A 358 17.51 -13.85 -6.50
N GLY A 359 17.67 -12.54 -6.67
CA GLY A 359 17.53 -11.87 -7.96
C GLY A 359 18.53 -12.37 -9.01
N SER A 360 19.80 -12.57 -8.62
CA SER A 360 20.82 -13.10 -9.53
C SER A 360 20.57 -14.54 -9.94
N LEU A 361 20.11 -15.38 -9.03
CA LEU A 361 19.73 -16.78 -9.33
C LEU A 361 18.49 -16.85 -10.25
N CYS A 362 17.52 -15.97 -10.03
CA CYS A 362 16.30 -15.91 -10.83
C CYS A 362 16.51 -15.36 -12.23
N SER A 363 17.52 -14.50 -12.42
CA SER A 363 17.82 -13.92 -13.75
C SER A 363 18.27 -14.97 -14.78
N GLN A 364 18.68 -16.16 -14.33
CA GLN A 364 19.15 -17.24 -15.21
C GLN A 364 18.02 -18.11 -15.76
N ASN A 365 16.80 -18.05 -15.19
CA ASN A 365 15.70 -18.92 -15.60
C ASN A 365 14.35 -18.17 -15.53
N ASP A 366 13.69 -18.03 -16.70
CA ASP A 366 12.41 -17.33 -16.83
C ASP A 366 11.28 -17.93 -15.97
N PHE A 367 11.27 -19.24 -15.80
CA PHE A 367 10.26 -19.90 -14.95
C PHE A 367 10.49 -19.57 -13.48
N ALA A 368 11.73 -19.67 -13.01
CA ALA A 368 12.11 -19.32 -11.64
C ALA A 368 11.82 -17.82 -11.36
N SER A 369 12.16 -16.94 -12.32
CA SER A 369 11.88 -15.51 -12.24
C SER A 369 10.38 -15.22 -12.05
N LYS A 370 9.51 -15.78 -12.89
CA LYS A 370 8.06 -15.59 -12.79
C LYS A 370 7.49 -16.14 -11.49
N SER A 371 7.97 -17.29 -11.04
CA SER A 371 7.50 -17.92 -9.79
C SER A 371 7.88 -17.09 -8.58
N ILE A 372 9.13 -16.64 -8.49
CA ILE A 372 9.62 -15.86 -7.36
C ILE A 372 9.01 -14.47 -7.34
N LEU A 373 8.85 -13.81 -8.50
CA LEU A 373 8.13 -12.54 -8.58
C LEU A 373 6.70 -12.68 -8.07
N SER A 374 5.98 -13.76 -8.43
CA SER A 374 4.62 -14.00 -7.91
C SER A 374 4.59 -14.22 -6.40
N ILE A 375 5.62 -14.87 -5.83
CA ILE A 375 5.78 -15.04 -4.38
C ILE A 375 6.07 -13.68 -3.71
N CYS A 376 6.96 -12.89 -4.30
CA CYS A 376 7.26 -11.54 -3.79
C CYS A 376 6.02 -10.64 -3.81
N ASP A 377 5.24 -10.66 -4.89
CA ASP A 377 3.97 -9.93 -5.01
C ASP A 377 3.00 -10.36 -3.89
N PHE A 378 2.90 -11.67 -3.62
CA PHE A 378 2.07 -12.19 -2.52
C PHE A 378 2.52 -11.63 -1.16
N PHE A 379 3.82 -11.71 -0.84
CA PHE A 379 4.33 -11.18 0.42
C PHE A 379 4.25 -9.66 0.54
N GLN A 380 4.36 -8.94 -0.56
CA GLN A 380 4.20 -7.48 -0.58
C GLN A 380 2.75 -7.05 -0.28
N THR A 381 1.77 -7.90 -0.62
CA THR A 381 0.35 -7.64 -0.36
C THR A 381 -0.11 -8.10 1.02
N PHE A 382 0.68 -8.94 1.69
CA PHE A 382 0.38 -9.41 3.04
C PHE A 382 0.62 -8.28 4.05
N PRO A 383 -0.37 -7.95 4.89
CA PRO A 383 -0.29 -6.85 5.85
C PRO A 383 0.67 -7.10 7.02
#